data_4737acdceb7410d592b335c49e915ec4
#
_entry.id   4737acdceb7410d592b335c49e915ec4
#
_cell.length_a   1.000
_cell.length_b   1.000
_cell.length_c   1.000
_cell.angle_alpha   90.00
_cell.angle_beta   90.00
_cell.angle_gamma   90.00
#
_symmetry.space_group_name_H-M   'P 1'
#
loop_
_entity.id
_entity.type
_entity.pdbx_description
1 polymer ?
#
loop_
_entity_poly.entity_id
_entity_poly.type
_entity_poly.pdbx_seq_one_letter_code
_entity_poly.pdbx_strand_id
1 'polypeptide(L)'
;SSAKLLSNFLSLMTTTSVIEFFKSAKKLDINIKLLCDVARLGSGNSGALDRIADKAIKGNYKGYVFSVDNTYKDLNYINDLVADLPNANKLSKIAKSFYKQASKKGFGNLLVSELIDKEKY
;
A
#
# COMPACT_ATOMS: atom_id res chain seq x y z
N SER A 1 -17.39 -10.80 6.62
CA SER A 1 -16.95 -11.91 7.47
C SER A 1 -15.50 -11.73 7.92
N SER A 2 -15.14 -12.43 8.97
CA SER A 2 -13.77 -12.39 9.50
C SER A 2 -12.74 -12.88 8.48
N ALA A 3 -13.08 -13.92 7.71
CA ALA A 3 -12.17 -14.45 6.68
C ALA A 3 -11.89 -13.41 5.60
N LYS A 4 -12.91 -12.67 5.17
CA LYS A 4 -12.75 -11.60 4.19
C LYS A 4 -11.87 -10.46 4.74
N LEU A 5 -12.08 -10.07 5.99
CA LEU A 5 -11.27 -9.04 6.64
C LEU A 5 -9.81 -9.47 6.79
N LEU A 6 -9.53 -10.73 7.13
CA LEU A 6 -8.17 -11.24 7.21
C LEU A 6 -7.51 -11.28 5.83
N SER A 7 -8.25 -11.64 4.79
CA SER A 7 -7.75 -11.57 3.42
C SER A 7 -7.42 -10.14 3.03
N ASN A 8 -8.27 -9.18 3.40
CA ASN A 8 -8.00 -7.76 3.17
C ASN A 8 -6.80 -7.27 3.98
N PHE A 9 -6.61 -7.77 5.20
CA PHE A 9 -5.43 -7.46 6.00
C PHE A 9 -4.15 -7.83 5.25
N LEU A 10 -4.07 -9.06 4.74
CA LEU A 10 -2.90 -9.50 3.97
C LEU A 10 -2.68 -8.61 2.74
N SER A 11 -3.74 -8.37 1.98
CA SER A 11 -3.70 -7.54 0.77
C SER A 11 -3.24 -6.11 1.06
N LEU A 12 -3.78 -5.49 2.11
CA LEU A 12 -3.48 -4.09 2.44
C LEU A 12 -2.08 -3.93 3.04
N MET A 13 -1.59 -4.91 3.82
CA MET A 13 -0.20 -4.87 4.30
C MET A 13 0.76 -4.99 3.13
N THR A 14 0.50 -5.89 2.19
CA THR A 14 1.29 -6.05 0.98
C THR A 14 1.28 -4.76 0.15
N THR A 15 0.09 -4.20 -0.09
CA THR A 15 -0.06 -2.96 -0.87
C THR A 15 0.69 -1.80 -0.22
N THR A 16 0.59 -1.66 1.09
CA THR A 16 1.32 -0.62 1.84
C THR A 16 2.82 -0.75 1.64
N SER A 17 3.34 -1.99 1.72
CA SER A 17 4.76 -2.26 1.47
C SER A 17 5.17 -1.91 0.04
N VAL A 18 4.33 -2.23 -0.94
CA VAL A 18 4.59 -1.90 -2.35
C VAL A 18 4.65 -0.39 -2.57
N ILE A 19 3.75 0.37 -1.96
CA ILE A 19 3.76 1.83 -2.05
C ILE A 19 5.09 2.38 -1.52
N GLU A 20 5.53 1.94 -0.34
CA GLU A 20 6.78 2.38 0.27
C GLU A 20 8.00 1.91 -0.53
N PHE A 21 7.94 0.75 -1.14
CA PHE A 21 8.95 0.25 -2.07
C PHE A 21 9.17 1.24 -3.24
N PHE A 22 8.11 1.68 -3.89
CA PHE A 22 8.21 2.65 -4.98
C PHE A 22 8.67 4.03 -4.53
N LYS A 23 8.16 4.51 -3.39
CA LYS A 23 8.59 5.79 -2.81
C LYS A 23 10.09 5.76 -2.49
N SER A 24 10.54 4.66 -1.91
CA SER A 24 11.97 4.46 -1.57
C SER A 24 12.83 4.43 -2.82
N ALA A 25 12.39 3.72 -3.86
CA ALA A 25 13.11 3.66 -5.13
C ALA A 25 13.28 5.05 -5.74
N LYS A 26 12.22 5.85 -5.74
CA LYS A 26 12.28 7.22 -6.25
C LYS A 26 13.26 8.07 -5.44
N LYS A 27 13.21 7.97 -4.12
CA LYS A 27 14.08 8.73 -3.22
C LYS A 27 15.55 8.36 -3.40
N LEU A 28 15.81 7.07 -3.61
CA LEU A 28 17.16 6.54 -3.78
C LEU A 28 17.66 6.60 -5.23
N ASP A 29 16.85 7.16 -6.12
CA ASP A 29 17.16 7.30 -7.56
C ASP A 29 17.49 5.96 -8.22
N ILE A 30 16.70 4.93 -7.88
CA ILE A 30 16.84 3.60 -8.45
C ILE A 30 15.90 3.50 -9.66
N ASN A 31 16.38 2.90 -10.74
CA ASN A 31 15.56 2.68 -11.93
C ASN A 31 14.39 1.76 -11.62
N ILE A 32 13.17 2.29 -11.72
CA ILE A 32 11.94 1.58 -11.32
C ILE A 32 11.70 0.34 -12.17
N LYS A 33 11.94 0.41 -13.50
CA LYS A 33 11.72 -0.74 -14.37
C LYS A 33 12.64 -1.90 -14.02
N LEU A 34 13.93 -1.63 -13.84
CA LEU A 34 14.89 -2.66 -13.46
C LEU A 34 14.58 -3.24 -12.09
N LEU A 35 14.20 -2.40 -11.14
CA LEU A 35 13.85 -2.84 -9.80
C LEU A 35 12.61 -3.73 -9.80
N CYS A 36 11.58 -3.36 -10.58
CA CYS A 36 10.38 -4.18 -10.74
C CYS A 36 10.71 -5.53 -11.38
N ASP A 37 11.56 -5.55 -12.40
CA ASP A 37 11.95 -6.80 -13.05
C ASP A 37 12.60 -7.76 -12.04
N VAL A 38 13.48 -7.25 -11.18
CA VAL A 38 14.11 -8.04 -10.12
C VAL A 38 13.09 -8.50 -9.08
N ALA A 39 12.26 -7.60 -8.58
CA ALA A 39 11.30 -7.90 -7.52
C ALA A 39 10.24 -8.93 -7.97
N ARG A 40 9.82 -8.85 -9.23
CA ARG A 40 8.82 -9.77 -9.78
C ARG A 40 9.31 -11.20 -9.93
N LEU A 41 10.62 -11.39 -10.02
CA LEU A 41 11.23 -12.73 -10.10
C LEU A 41 11.44 -13.35 -8.72
N GLY A 42 11.38 -12.56 -7.67
CA GLY A 42 11.67 -12.99 -6.30
C GLY A 42 10.44 -13.19 -5.44
N SER A 43 10.70 -13.49 -4.17
CA SER A 43 9.65 -13.69 -3.15
C SER A 43 8.87 -12.42 -2.81
N GLY A 44 9.34 -11.26 -3.24
CA GLY A 44 8.64 -10.00 -3.04
C GLY A 44 7.50 -9.75 -4.02
N ASN A 45 7.33 -10.61 -5.02
CA ASN A 45 6.25 -10.44 -6.00
C ASN A 45 4.88 -10.65 -5.34
N SER A 46 3.87 -9.97 -5.88
CA SER A 46 2.49 -10.02 -5.38
C SER A 46 1.53 -9.50 -6.44
N GLY A 47 0.24 -9.77 -6.25
CA GLY A 47 -0.81 -9.17 -7.08
C GLY A 47 -0.80 -7.65 -7.00
N ALA A 48 -0.52 -7.09 -5.83
CA ALA A 48 -0.44 -5.63 -5.65
C ALA A 48 0.73 -5.05 -6.46
N LEU A 49 1.91 -5.68 -6.39
CA LEU A 49 3.05 -5.23 -7.17
C LEU A 49 2.75 -5.28 -8.67
N ASP A 50 2.14 -6.38 -9.14
CA ASP A 50 1.78 -6.51 -10.56
C ASP A 50 0.84 -5.40 -11.04
N ARG A 51 -0.19 -5.11 -10.25
CA ARG A 51 -1.16 -4.06 -10.59
C ARG A 51 -0.53 -2.68 -10.68
N ILE A 52 0.37 -2.37 -9.76
CA ILE A 52 1.00 -1.04 -9.68
C ILE A 52 2.12 -0.91 -10.69
N ALA A 53 2.97 -1.94 -10.82
CA ALA A 53 4.19 -1.88 -11.60
C ALA A 53 3.95 -1.60 -13.08
N ASP A 54 2.98 -2.27 -13.70
CA ASP A 54 2.73 -2.15 -15.14
C ASP A 54 2.44 -0.71 -15.58
N LYS A 55 1.77 0.06 -14.71
CA LYS A 55 1.50 1.47 -14.98
C LYS A 55 2.60 2.38 -14.44
N ALA A 56 3.18 2.04 -13.29
CA ALA A 56 4.20 2.86 -12.64
C ALA A 56 5.47 3.01 -13.48
N ILE A 57 5.88 1.98 -14.21
CA ILE A 57 7.03 2.06 -15.12
C ILE A 57 6.80 3.06 -16.26
N LYS A 58 5.56 3.41 -16.53
CA LYS A 58 5.16 4.42 -17.52
C LYS A 58 4.84 5.78 -16.87
N GLY A 59 5.12 5.94 -15.58
CA GLY A 59 4.84 7.17 -14.85
C GLY A 59 3.39 7.33 -14.38
N ASN A 60 2.57 6.29 -14.49
CA ASN A 60 1.17 6.32 -14.08
C ASN A 60 0.99 5.53 -12.78
N TYR A 61 0.57 6.20 -11.71
CA TYR A 61 0.43 5.59 -10.38
C TYR A 61 -1.04 5.27 -10.03
N LYS A 62 -1.91 5.12 -11.01
CA LYS A 62 -3.33 4.80 -10.79
C LYS A 62 -3.64 3.30 -10.93
N GLY A 63 -2.65 2.45 -10.73
CA GLY A 63 -2.79 1.01 -10.94
C GLY A 63 -3.61 0.27 -9.90
N TYR A 64 -3.68 0.77 -8.68
CA TYR A 64 -4.44 0.11 -7.61
C TYR A 64 -5.71 0.92 -7.31
N VAL A 65 -6.85 0.41 -7.78
CA VAL A 65 -8.12 1.16 -7.80
C VAL A 65 -8.84 1.02 -6.46
N PHE A 66 -8.30 1.68 -5.43
CA PHE A 66 -8.88 1.73 -4.11
C PHE A 66 -8.45 3.03 -3.41
N SER A 67 -9.40 3.78 -2.86
CA SER A 67 -9.08 5.11 -2.32
C SER A 67 -8.37 5.02 -0.97
N VAL A 68 -7.63 6.08 -0.66
CA VAL A 68 -6.96 6.26 0.64
C VAL A 68 -7.99 6.16 1.78
N ASP A 69 -9.11 6.86 1.68
CA ASP A 69 -10.13 6.86 2.74
C ASP A 69 -10.79 5.49 2.91
N ASN A 70 -11.05 4.76 1.84
CA ASN A 70 -11.59 3.40 1.93
C ASN A 70 -10.57 2.44 2.54
N THR A 71 -9.29 2.61 2.24
CA THR A 71 -8.21 1.82 2.84
C THR A 71 -8.15 2.06 4.35
N TYR A 72 -8.22 3.33 4.76
CA TYR A 72 -8.25 3.69 6.18
C TYR A 72 -9.44 3.04 6.89
N LYS A 73 -10.62 3.12 6.28
CA LYS A 73 -11.85 2.52 6.82
C LYS A 73 -11.72 1.01 7.01
N ASP A 74 -11.20 0.31 6.00
CA ASP A 74 -11.01 -1.14 6.09
C ASP A 74 -9.98 -1.49 7.17
N LEU A 75 -8.91 -0.73 7.29
CA LEU A 75 -7.90 -0.96 8.32
C LEU A 75 -8.44 -0.72 9.72
N ASN A 76 -9.41 0.17 9.91
CA ASN A 76 -10.10 0.31 11.18
C ASN A 76 -10.83 -0.97 11.57
N TYR A 77 -11.59 -1.56 10.64
CA TYR A 77 -12.27 -2.83 10.89
C TYR A 77 -11.29 -3.96 11.18
N ILE A 78 -10.20 -4.03 10.43
CA ILE A 78 -9.15 -5.04 10.62
C ILE A 78 -8.49 -4.87 12.00
N ASN A 79 -8.16 -3.64 12.37
CA ASN A 79 -7.51 -3.34 13.63
C ASN A 79 -8.39 -3.78 14.82
N ASP A 80 -9.70 -3.57 14.73
CA ASP A 80 -10.65 -4.05 15.73
C ASP A 80 -10.71 -5.58 15.77
N LEU A 81 -10.73 -6.23 14.59
CA LEU A 81 -10.77 -7.68 14.51
C LEU A 81 -9.56 -8.34 15.17
N VAL A 82 -8.39 -7.74 15.04
CA VAL A 82 -7.13 -8.28 15.57
C VAL A 82 -6.70 -7.61 16.88
N ALA A 83 -7.64 -7.00 17.61
CA ALA A 83 -7.33 -6.24 18.83
C ALA A 83 -6.56 -7.07 19.85
N ASP A 84 -6.85 -8.37 19.97
CA ASP A 84 -6.22 -9.27 20.96
C ASP A 84 -5.03 -10.04 20.38
N LEU A 85 -4.59 -9.71 19.17
CA LEU A 85 -3.44 -10.32 18.51
C LEU A 85 -2.34 -9.26 18.40
N PRO A 86 -1.38 -9.23 19.33
CA PRO A 86 -0.50 -8.07 19.50
C PRO A 86 0.27 -7.65 18.24
N ASN A 87 0.83 -8.62 17.51
CA ASN A 87 1.63 -8.29 16.33
C ASN A 87 0.78 -7.88 15.12
N ALA A 88 -0.32 -8.59 14.87
CA ALA A 88 -1.25 -8.20 13.81
C ALA A 88 -1.86 -6.83 14.10
N ASN A 89 -2.19 -6.55 15.36
CA ASN A 89 -2.70 -5.26 15.80
C ASN A 89 -1.69 -4.13 15.53
N LYS A 90 -0.42 -4.36 15.86
CA LYS A 90 0.65 -3.37 15.60
C LYS A 90 0.83 -3.10 14.12
N LEU A 91 0.85 -4.14 13.30
CA LEU A 91 0.99 -3.97 11.84
C LEU A 91 -0.16 -3.16 11.26
N SER A 92 -1.39 -3.51 11.59
CA SER A 92 -2.56 -2.80 11.08
C SER A 92 -2.63 -1.36 11.59
N LYS A 93 -2.21 -1.12 12.82
CA LYS A 93 -2.18 0.22 13.40
C LYS A 93 -1.17 1.13 12.70
N ILE A 94 0.02 0.61 12.41
CA ILE A 94 1.05 1.38 11.69
C ILE A 94 0.54 1.72 10.29
N ALA A 95 0.05 0.74 9.54
CA ALA A 95 -0.47 0.99 8.20
C ALA A 95 -1.64 1.98 8.21
N LYS A 96 -2.56 1.82 9.15
CA LYS A 96 -3.68 2.73 9.32
C LYS A 96 -3.22 4.18 9.51
N SER A 97 -2.15 4.38 10.29
CA SER A 97 -1.61 5.72 10.54
C SER A 97 -1.12 6.41 9.27
N PHE A 98 -0.56 5.64 8.33
CA PHE A 98 -0.09 6.21 7.05
C PHE A 98 -1.25 6.80 6.25
N TYR A 99 -2.37 6.07 6.18
CA TYR A 99 -3.54 6.54 5.42
C TYR A 99 -4.30 7.64 6.14
N LYS A 100 -4.31 7.63 7.45
CA LYS A 100 -4.84 8.75 8.23
C LYS A 100 -4.09 10.04 7.95
N GLN A 101 -2.76 9.98 7.94
CA GLN A 101 -1.92 11.13 7.63
C GLN A 101 -2.15 11.61 6.20
N ALA A 102 -2.21 10.69 5.23
CA ALA A 102 -2.48 11.03 3.84
C ALA A 102 -3.83 11.72 3.68
N SER A 103 -4.86 11.23 4.35
CA SER A 103 -6.19 11.85 4.34
C SER A 103 -6.15 13.27 4.90
N LYS A 104 -5.43 13.48 6.00
CA LYS A 104 -5.27 14.82 6.61
C LYS A 104 -4.55 15.81 5.70
N LYS A 105 -3.70 15.31 4.81
CA LYS A 105 -2.99 16.13 3.81
C LYS A 105 -3.87 16.46 2.59
N GLY A 106 -5.11 15.99 2.57
CA GLY A 106 -6.03 16.23 1.46
C GLY A 106 -6.03 15.12 0.40
N PHE A 107 -5.39 13.98 0.65
CA PHE A 107 -5.25 12.88 -0.32
C PHE A 107 -6.29 11.77 -0.15
N GLY A 108 -7.33 11.99 0.66
CA GLY A 108 -8.31 10.95 0.98
C GLY A 108 -9.04 10.36 -0.22
N ASN A 109 -9.30 11.17 -1.23
CA ASN A 109 -10.01 10.74 -2.44
C ASN A 109 -9.09 10.13 -3.50
N LEU A 110 -7.78 10.19 -3.31
CA LEU A 110 -6.83 9.60 -4.25
C LEU A 110 -6.82 8.09 -4.12
N LEU A 111 -6.41 7.40 -5.18
CA LEU A 111 -6.10 5.98 -5.11
C LEU A 111 -4.83 5.79 -4.27
N VAL A 112 -4.76 4.70 -3.51
CA VAL A 112 -3.62 4.48 -2.61
C VAL A 112 -2.28 4.48 -3.36
N SER A 113 -2.24 3.95 -4.57
CA SER A 113 -1.02 3.94 -5.38
C SER A 113 -0.59 5.33 -5.84
N GLU A 114 -1.51 6.30 -5.87
CA GLU A 114 -1.13 7.68 -6.21
C GLU A 114 -0.29 8.35 -5.12
N LEU A 115 -0.28 7.80 -3.90
CA LEU A 115 0.60 8.30 -2.84
C LEU A 115 2.08 8.17 -3.21
N ILE A 116 2.43 7.24 -4.10
CA ILE A 116 3.80 7.11 -4.62
C ILE A 116 4.26 8.43 -5.25
N ASP A 117 3.35 9.11 -5.94
CA ASP A 117 3.65 10.35 -6.66
C ASP A 117 3.33 11.60 -5.84
N LYS A 118 2.27 11.55 -5.03
CA LYS A 118 1.75 12.73 -4.33
C LYS A 118 2.39 12.98 -2.97
N GLU A 119 2.75 11.94 -2.23
CA GLU A 119 3.47 12.11 -0.98
C GLU A 119 4.96 12.29 -1.25
N LYS A 120 5.53 13.37 -0.72
CA LYS A 120 6.94 13.69 -0.90
C LYS A 120 7.64 13.68 0.45
N TYR A 121 8.87 13.21 0.44
CA TYR A 121 9.76 13.23 1.62
C TYR A 121 10.68 14.42 1.59
#